data_46416b526d0a24891da45ab2679d4afc
#
_entry.id   46416b526d0a24891da45ab2679d4afc
#
_cell.length_a   1.000
_cell.length_b   1.000
_cell.length_c   1.000
_cell.angle_alpha   90.00
_cell.angle_beta   90.00
_cell.angle_gamma   90.00
#
_symmetry.space_group_name_H-M   'P 1'
#
loop_
_entity.id
_entity.type
_entity.pdbx_description
1 polymer ?
#
loop_
_entity_poly.entity_id
_entity_poly.type
_entity_poly.pdbx_seq_one_letter_code
_entity_poly.pdbx_strand_id
1 'polypeptide(L)'
;MLKSPTQSLSETATPSLAKKQQKPRRKQVGIAFATLSILTVLVVVFMIQGNGTTGAWLADTLRATIGPTATAQIESWYLNLTNTTTQLQYQLGNKQVNSPWATASMTPTATPTPPPKATVSPMTLTPIQPLISPALPSEGTWMTLNNAPAPYNYLPLDARSFIRPDPMQPYAIVTLLQFDMRFSHLHVVGGTVEPGGPRAVYGPGVIPQADRQGNHLLAAFNGGFKYADGKYGLLADDGKLYVPPQSGAATIAVTKQGKLILGAWDVDPLLNSQNKDIVAWRQNAALLIDKGMINPLTKDGAAWGGTILNSAYTWRSGIGITAQGSLIYAAGNALTAETLGKAMSAAGVVMAMQTDINPFWVRAFLYDRVGNGLPTIAKLHPLMQGTGSEYLTGTQRDFFYLTRFAPAVPPT
;
A
#
# COMPACT_ATOMS: atom_id res chain seq x y z
N MET A 1 87.55 -60.20 -7.59
CA MET A 1 87.25 -61.35 -8.48
C MET A 1 85.84 -61.16 -9.04
N LEU A 2 85.80 -61.10 -10.38
CA LEU A 2 84.71 -61.54 -11.26
C LEU A 2 83.36 -60.84 -11.17
N LYS A 3 82.87 -60.22 -12.10
CA LYS A 3 82.61 -60.20 -13.54
C LYS A 3 81.28 -59.51 -13.76
N SER A 4 81.26 -58.53 -14.62
CA SER A 4 80.07 -58.13 -15.39
C SER A 4 79.56 -59.29 -16.25
N PRO A 5 78.30 -59.22 -16.68
CA PRO A 5 78.07 -58.73 -18.04
C PRO A 5 76.80 -57.87 -18.26
N THR A 6 76.95 -57.06 -19.24
CA THR A 6 76.04 -56.37 -20.15
C THR A 6 74.83 -57.17 -20.62
N GLN A 7 73.64 -56.48 -20.69
CA GLN A 7 72.65 -56.67 -21.77
C GLN A 7 71.57 -55.53 -21.66
N SER A 8 71.54 -54.77 -22.65
CA SER A 8 70.72 -54.59 -23.87
C SER A 8 69.43 -53.77 -23.61
N LEU A 9 69.44 -52.69 -24.32
CA LEU A 9 68.34 -51.78 -24.58
C LEU A 9 67.07 -52.51 -25.06
N SER A 10 65.87 -52.16 -24.47
CA SER A 10 64.58 -52.23 -25.15
C SER A 10 63.86 -50.93 -24.92
N GLU A 11 63.73 -50.17 -25.99
CA GLU A 11 62.84 -49.05 -26.12
C GLU A 11 61.37 -49.50 -25.81
N THR A 12 60.75 -48.92 -24.80
CA THR A 12 59.31 -49.00 -24.65
C THR A 12 58.73 -47.61 -24.84
N ALA A 13 57.95 -47.52 -25.89
CA ALA A 13 57.25 -46.33 -26.32
C ALA A 13 56.27 -45.83 -25.21
N THR A 14 56.45 -44.57 -24.88
CA THR A 14 55.54 -43.84 -24.00
C THR A 14 54.26 -43.51 -24.75
N PRO A 15 53.03 -43.80 -24.21
CA PRO A 15 51.78 -43.35 -24.84
C PRO A 15 51.58 -41.83 -24.63
N SER A 16 51.47 -41.14 -25.74
CA SER A 16 51.09 -39.75 -25.83
C SER A 16 49.75 -39.50 -25.10
N LEU A 17 49.80 -38.82 -23.98
CA LEU A 17 48.62 -38.25 -23.32
C LEU A 17 48.00 -37.16 -24.21
N ALA A 18 46.94 -37.52 -24.94
CA ALA A 18 46.12 -36.59 -25.66
C ALA A 18 45.56 -35.56 -24.69
N LYS A 19 46.00 -34.31 -24.77
CA LYS A 19 45.42 -33.16 -24.11
C LYS A 19 43.95 -33.04 -24.52
N LYS A 20 43.03 -33.46 -23.66
CA LYS A 20 41.63 -33.13 -23.76
C LYS A 20 41.49 -31.60 -23.74
N GLN A 21 41.31 -31.01 -24.91
CA GLN A 21 40.96 -29.59 -25.05
C GLN A 21 39.67 -29.31 -24.24
N GLN A 22 39.81 -28.69 -23.11
CA GLN A 22 38.70 -28.05 -22.41
C GLN A 22 38.19 -26.91 -23.30
N LYS A 23 37.13 -27.16 -24.06
CA LYS A 23 36.35 -26.13 -24.77
C LYS A 23 35.63 -25.25 -23.76
N PRO A 24 35.46 -23.98 -24.08
CA PRO A 24 35.55 -22.90 -23.10
C PRO A 24 34.30 -22.74 -22.26
N ARG A 25 34.45 -22.78 -20.95
CA ARG A 25 33.49 -22.26 -19.95
C ARG A 25 32.99 -20.83 -20.26
N ARG A 26 33.74 -20.04 -21.04
CA ARG A 26 33.38 -18.67 -21.46
C ARG A 26 32.09 -18.59 -22.30
N LYS A 27 31.80 -19.55 -23.18
CA LYS A 27 30.54 -19.55 -23.97
C LYS A 27 29.33 -19.88 -23.11
N GLN A 28 29.45 -20.78 -22.14
CA GLN A 28 28.36 -21.12 -21.23
C GLN A 28 28.05 -19.97 -20.25
N VAL A 29 29.04 -19.24 -19.77
CA VAL A 29 28.90 -18.06 -18.95
C VAL A 29 28.23 -16.92 -19.75
N GLY A 30 28.66 -16.72 -21.01
CA GLY A 30 28.02 -15.71 -21.88
C GLY A 30 26.54 -16.00 -22.21
N ILE A 31 26.21 -17.28 -22.43
CA ILE A 31 24.82 -17.71 -22.67
C ILE A 31 23.99 -17.54 -21.38
N ALA A 32 24.52 -17.90 -20.22
CA ALA A 32 23.84 -17.71 -18.94
C ALA A 32 23.60 -16.22 -18.63
N PHE A 33 24.58 -15.34 -18.94
CA PHE A 33 24.39 -13.89 -18.82
C PHE A 33 23.35 -13.33 -19.81
N ALA A 34 23.38 -13.79 -21.06
CA ALA A 34 22.42 -13.35 -22.07
C ALA A 34 20.99 -13.82 -21.74
N THR A 35 20.81 -15.06 -21.29
CA THR A 35 19.50 -15.57 -20.84
C THR A 35 19.02 -14.86 -19.59
N LEU A 36 19.86 -14.55 -18.63
CA LEU A 36 19.50 -13.79 -17.44
C LEU A 36 19.10 -12.37 -17.83
N SER A 37 19.83 -11.71 -18.73
CA SER A 37 19.49 -10.37 -19.21
C SER A 37 18.18 -10.34 -19.99
N ILE A 38 17.92 -11.33 -20.84
CA ILE A 38 16.65 -11.45 -21.57
C ILE A 38 15.49 -11.71 -20.60
N LEU A 39 15.69 -12.58 -19.62
CA LEU A 39 14.68 -12.87 -18.60
C LEU A 39 14.38 -11.60 -17.78
N THR A 40 15.41 -10.83 -17.42
CA THR A 40 15.25 -9.56 -16.69
C THR A 40 14.48 -8.54 -17.53
N VAL A 41 14.78 -8.42 -18.83
CA VAL A 41 14.06 -7.53 -19.75
C VAL A 41 12.60 -7.98 -19.93
N LEU A 42 12.34 -9.28 -20.07
CA LEU A 42 10.98 -9.82 -20.17
C LEU A 42 10.19 -9.59 -18.89
N VAL A 43 10.81 -9.75 -17.72
CA VAL A 43 10.21 -9.45 -16.41
C VAL A 43 9.86 -7.97 -16.30
N VAL A 44 10.77 -7.08 -16.72
CA VAL A 44 10.55 -5.63 -16.72
C VAL A 44 9.41 -5.24 -17.68
N VAL A 45 9.41 -5.77 -18.90
CA VAL A 45 8.36 -5.52 -19.88
C VAL A 45 7.00 -6.03 -19.39
N PHE A 46 6.99 -7.20 -18.77
CA PHE A 46 5.78 -7.79 -18.21
C PHE A 46 5.25 -7.05 -16.98
N MET A 47 6.14 -6.51 -16.13
CA MET A 47 5.76 -5.61 -15.02
C MET A 47 5.18 -4.29 -15.53
N ILE A 48 5.67 -3.78 -16.67
CA ILE A 48 5.17 -2.54 -17.27
C ILE A 48 3.80 -2.75 -17.94
N GLN A 49 3.58 -3.89 -18.58
CA GLN A 49 2.39 -4.17 -19.39
C GLN A 49 1.33 -5.04 -18.68
N GLY A 50 1.70 -5.73 -17.61
CA GLY A 50 0.83 -6.64 -16.86
C GLY A 50 -0.24 -5.91 -16.06
N ASN A 51 -1.44 -6.48 -16.00
CA ASN A 51 -2.43 -6.10 -15.00
C ASN A 51 -1.91 -6.52 -13.61
N GLY A 52 -2.40 -5.87 -12.52
CA GLY A 52 -1.85 -6.03 -11.16
C GLY A 52 -1.79 -7.47 -10.63
N THR A 53 -2.67 -8.37 -11.09
CA THR A 53 -2.66 -9.79 -10.73
C THR A 53 -1.48 -10.55 -11.34
N THR A 54 -1.16 -10.26 -12.59
CA THR A 54 -0.05 -10.90 -13.32
C THR A 54 1.31 -10.46 -12.79
N GLY A 55 1.47 -9.18 -12.47
CA GLY A 55 2.70 -8.66 -11.87
C GLY A 55 2.95 -9.21 -10.46
N ALA A 56 1.91 -9.34 -9.65
CA ALA A 56 1.99 -9.95 -8.33
C ALA A 56 2.36 -11.44 -8.41
N TRP A 57 1.73 -12.20 -9.31
CA TRP A 57 2.05 -13.61 -9.56
C TRP A 57 3.51 -13.78 -10.00
N LEU A 58 4.00 -12.90 -10.89
CA LEU A 58 5.38 -12.95 -11.35
C LEU A 58 6.36 -12.67 -10.19
N ALA A 59 6.11 -11.65 -9.38
CA ALA A 59 6.92 -11.34 -8.21
C ALA A 59 6.97 -12.52 -7.22
N ASP A 60 5.83 -13.18 -6.97
CA ASP A 60 5.76 -14.36 -6.10
C ASP A 60 6.48 -15.57 -6.71
N THR A 61 6.38 -15.77 -8.03
CA THR A 61 7.11 -16.83 -8.77
C THR A 61 8.62 -16.59 -8.73
N LEU A 62 9.07 -15.35 -8.91
CA LEU A 62 10.48 -14.99 -8.77
C LEU A 62 10.99 -15.22 -7.36
N ARG A 63 10.23 -14.82 -6.32
CA ARG A 63 10.61 -15.09 -4.92
C ARG A 63 10.74 -16.57 -4.64
N ALA A 64 9.86 -17.40 -5.20
CA ALA A 64 9.95 -18.86 -5.06
C ALA A 64 11.13 -19.47 -5.80
N THR A 65 11.56 -18.88 -6.92
CA THR A 65 12.60 -19.45 -7.83
C THR A 65 14.01 -18.99 -7.48
N ILE A 66 14.21 -17.67 -7.28
CA ILE A 66 15.53 -17.07 -7.05
C ILE A 66 15.72 -16.55 -5.62
N GLY A 67 14.70 -16.70 -4.79
CA GLY A 67 14.68 -16.27 -3.39
C GLY A 67 14.27 -14.81 -3.19
N PRO A 68 13.84 -14.48 -1.95
CA PRO A 68 13.28 -13.15 -1.65
C PRO A 68 14.31 -12.01 -1.81
N THR A 69 15.58 -12.25 -1.46
CA THR A 69 16.64 -11.25 -1.53
C THR A 69 16.96 -10.84 -2.96
N ALA A 70 17.13 -11.82 -3.88
CA ALA A 70 17.41 -11.54 -5.28
C ALA A 70 16.23 -10.86 -5.97
N THR A 71 15.00 -11.29 -5.67
CA THR A 71 13.79 -10.66 -6.19
C THR A 71 13.69 -9.21 -5.72
N ALA A 72 13.91 -8.94 -4.43
CA ALA A 72 13.91 -7.59 -3.89
C ALA A 72 14.96 -6.67 -4.54
N GLN A 73 16.13 -7.20 -4.90
CA GLN A 73 17.17 -6.45 -5.65
C GLN A 73 16.67 -6.07 -7.06
N ILE A 74 16.05 -7.00 -7.78
CA ILE A 74 15.48 -6.74 -9.12
C ILE A 74 14.36 -5.71 -9.04
N GLU A 75 13.43 -5.86 -8.10
CA GLU A 75 12.36 -4.91 -7.86
C GLU A 75 12.91 -3.50 -7.56
N SER A 76 13.93 -3.40 -6.70
CA SER A 76 14.57 -2.13 -6.36
C SER A 76 15.23 -1.46 -7.55
N TRP A 77 16.00 -2.22 -8.30
CA TRP A 77 16.65 -1.71 -9.50
C TRP A 77 15.63 -1.17 -10.51
N TYR A 78 14.55 -1.93 -10.74
CA TYR A 78 13.45 -1.51 -11.61
C TYR A 78 12.78 -0.21 -11.12
N LEU A 79 12.43 -0.14 -9.82
CA LEU A 79 11.78 1.03 -9.23
C LEU A 79 12.68 2.28 -9.30
N ASN A 80 13.98 2.12 -9.02
CA ASN A 80 14.93 3.21 -9.11
C ASN A 80 15.12 3.67 -10.56
N LEU A 81 15.22 2.76 -11.52
CA LEU A 81 15.31 3.11 -12.95
C LEU A 81 14.06 3.87 -13.41
N THR A 82 12.88 3.37 -13.05
CA THR A 82 11.60 4.01 -13.38
C THR A 82 11.51 5.42 -12.76
N ASN A 83 11.92 5.55 -11.51
CA ASN A 83 11.93 6.85 -10.83
C ASN A 83 12.91 7.83 -11.48
N THR A 84 14.15 7.40 -11.76
CA THR A 84 15.16 8.22 -12.44
C THR A 84 14.69 8.65 -13.83
N THR A 85 14.09 7.73 -14.60
CA THR A 85 13.53 8.04 -15.91
C THR A 85 12.41 9.08 -15.82
N THR A 86 11.52 8.93 -14.84
CA THR A 86 10.43 9.89 -14.58
C THR A 86 10.98 11.26 -14.20
N GLN A 87 12.00 11.30 -13.35
CA GLN A 87 12.66 12.54 -12.94
C GLN A 87 13.30 13.27 -14.14
N LEU A 88 14.03 12.54 -14.98
CA LEU A 88 14.60 13.08 -16.20
C LEU A 88 13.53 13.61 -17.17
N GLN A 89 12.45 12.86 -17.39
CA GLN A 89 11.34 13.31 -18.24
C GLN A 89 10.70 14.61 -17.71
N TYR A 90 10.56 14.72 -16.41
CA TYR A 90 10.07 15.94 -15.76
C TYR A 90 11.06 17.11 -15.94
N GLN A 91 12.34 16.91 -15.68
CA GLN A 91 13.39 17.93 -15.83
C GLN A 91 13.53 18.43 -17.27
N LEU A 92 13.34 17.54 -18.25
CA LEU A 92 13.37 17.87 -19.67
C LEU A 92 12.05 18.50 -20.20
N GLY A 93 11.06 18.68 -19.32
CA GLY A 93 9.75 19.22 -19.71
C GLY A 93 8.86 18.28 -20.51
N ASN A 94 9.28 17.01 -20.68
CA ASN A 94 8.53 16.01 -21.45
C ASN A 94 7.39 15.38 -20.64
N LYS A 95 7.34 15.62 -19.32
CA LYS A 95 6.27 15.16 -18.45
C LYS A 95 5.73 16.31 -17.62
N GLN A 96 4.44 16.58 -17.79
CA GLN A 96 3.73 17.55 -16.96
C GLN A 96 3.07 16.83 -15.77
N VAL A 97 3.02 17.51 -14.65
CA VAL A 97 2.29 17.07 -13.47
C VAL A 97 0.96 17.79 -13.44
N ASN A 98 -0.10 17.03 -13.45
CA ASN A 98 -1.46 17.55 -13.43
C ASN A 98 -2.17 17.07 -12.16
N SER A 99 -3.24 17.77 -11.77
CA SER A 99 -4.17 17.29 -10.76
C SER A 99 -4.57 15.84 -11.06
N PRO A 100 -4.62 14.94 -10.06
CA PRO A 100 -4.96 13.53 -10.29
C PRO A 100 -6.39 13.34 -10.79
N TRP A 101 -7.24 14.31 -10.55
CA TRP A 101 -8.60 14.33 -11.07
C TRP A 101 -8.68 15.45 -12.09
N ALA A 102 -8.89 15.06 -13.36
CA ALA A 102 -9.14 16.06 -14.40
C ALA A 102 -10.20 17.03 -13.87
N THR A 103 -10.01 18.29 -14.16
CA THR A 103 -10.94 19.39 -13.87
C THR A 103 -12.31 19.07 -14.50
N ALA A 104 -13.02 18.09 -13.94
CA ALA A 104 -14.44 18.18 -13.98
C ALA A 104 -14.72 19.54 -13.34
N SER A 105 -15.30 20.45 -14.12
CA SER A 105 -15.87 21.69 -13.59
C SER A 105 -16.87 21.25 -12.54
N MET A 106 -16.37 21.03 -11.31
CA MET A 106 -17.19 20.71 -10.17
C MET A 106 -17.86 22.04 -9.84
N THR A 107 -19.03 22.26 -10.40
CA THR A 107 -19.94 23.23 -9.86
C THR A 107 -20.05 22.85 -8.38
N PRO A 108 -19.59 23.69 -7.45
CA PRO A 108 -19.72 23.37 -6.04
C PRO A 108 -21.21 23.13 -5.77
N THR A 109 -21.57 21.88 -5.51
CA THR A 109 -22.93 21.59 -5.06
C THR A 109 -23.08 22.36 -3.78
N ALA A 110 -23.99 23.32 -3.75
CA ALA A 110 -24.23 24.13 -2.57
C ALA A 110 -24.49 23.18 -1.39
N THR A 111 -23.62 23.22 -0.39
CA THR A 111 -23.83 22.47 0.84
C THR A 111 -25.16 22.96 1.44
N PRO A 112 -26.12 22.09 1.73
CA PRO A 112 -27.38 22.52 2.33
C PRO A 112 -27.11 23.34 3.58
N THR A 113 -27.83 24.46 3.74
CA THR A 113 -27.68 25.31 4.93
C THR A 113 -28.08 24.50 6.17
N PRO A 114 -27.28 24.49 7.24
CA PRO A 114 -27.65 23.83 8.48
C PRO A 114 -28.99 24.37 9.02
N PRO A 115 -29.84 23.50 9.54
CA PRO A 115 -31.08 23.96 10.18
C PRO A 115 -30.76 24.85 11.39
N PRO A 116 -31.64 25.80 11.78
CA PRO A 116 -31.38 26.75 12.86
C PRO A 116 -31.06 26.11 14.23
N LYS A 117 -31.36 24.82 14.40
CA LYS A 117 -31.05 24.01 15.60
C LYS A 117 -30.17 22.84 15.26
N ALA A 118 -29.18 23.03 14.37
CA ALA A 118 -28.19 21.99 14.07
C ALA A 118 -27.43 21.63 15.36
N THR A 119 -27.53 20.38 15.78
CA THR A 119 -26.90 19.85 17.01
C THR A 119 -25.53 19.23 16.73
N VAL A 120 -25.19 18.99 15.46
CA VAL A 120 -23.96 18.34 15.06
C VAL A 120 -23.12 19.28 14.19
N SER A 121 -21.88 19.53 14.60
CA SER A 121 -20.94 20.32 13.82
C SER A 121 -20.43 19.55 12.60
N PRO A 122 -20.23 20.21 11.44
CA PRO A 122 -19.61 19.58 10.28
C PRO A 122 -18.20 19.00 10.58
N MET A 123 -17.80 17.99 9.82
CA MET A 123 -16.42 17.51 9.80
C MET A 123 -15.46 18.66 9.43
N THR A 124 -14.37 18.78 10.16
CA THR A 124 -13.37 19.83 9.88
C THR A 124 -12.56 19.45 8.62
N LEU A 125 -12.64 20.26 7.59
CA LEU A 125 -11.90 20.14 6.34
C LEU A 125 -10.90 21.30 6.23
N THR A 126 -9.84 21.28 7.03
CA THR A 126 -8.80 22.30 6.98
C THR A 126 -8.02 22.23 5.67
N PRO A 127 -7.97 23.27 4.84
CA PRO A 127 -7.16 23.27 3.63
C PRO A 127 -5.69 22.92 3.94
N ILE A 128 -5.12 22.05 3.13
CA ILE A 128 -3.72 21.65 3.26
C ILE A 128 -2.86 22.67 2.52
N GLN A 129 -1.86 23.24 3.18
CA GLN A 129 -0.92 24.15 2.52
C GLN A 129 -0.05 23.38 1.54
N PRO A 130 -0.02 23.74 0.24
CA PRO A 130 0.90 23.13 -0.71
C PRO A 130 2.36 23.30 -0.27
N LEU A 131 3.14 22.23 -0.36
CA LEU A 131 4.56 22.22 0.00
C LEU A 131 5.47 22.62 -1.16
N ILE A 132 4.91 22.73 -2.37
CA ILE A 132 5.62 23.07 -3.61
C ILE A 132 4.95 24.23 -4.30
N SER A 133 5.75 25.24 -4.70
CA SER A 133 5.28 26.38 -5.48
C SER A 133 5.78 26.28 -6.94
N PRO A 134 4.93 26.60 -7.93
CA PRO A 134 3.51 26.90 -7.81
C PRO A 134 2.69 25.66 -7.45
N ALA A 135 1.58 25.86 -6.74
CA ALA A 135 0.62 24.81 -6.46
C ALA A 135 -0.07 24.34 -7.75
N LEU A 136 -0.44 23.07 -7.81
CA LEU A 136 -1.32 22.56 -8.87
C LEU A 136 -2.77 23.05 -8.64
N PRO A 137 -3.59 23.11 -9.68
CA PRO A 137 -5.02 23.42 -9.51
C PRO A 137 -5.68 22.50 -8.48
N SER A 138 -6.33 23.06 -7.48
CA SER A 138 -6.98 22.38 -6.35
C SER A 138 -6.06 21.57 -5.42
N GLU A 139 -4.74 21.71 -5.51
CA GLU A 139 -3.82 21.10 -4.57
C GLU A 139 -4.08 21.61 -3.15
N GLY A 140 -4.24 20.68 -2.20
CA GLY A 140 -4.54 20.99 -0.80
C GLY A 140 -6.00 21.34 -0.52
N THR A 141 -6.84 21.46 -1.53
CA THR A 141 -8.28 21.73 -1.34
C THR A 141 -9.04 20.42 -1.13
N TRP A 142 -9.89 20.39 -0.08
CA TRP A 142 -10.78 19.26 0.15
C TRP A 142 -12.04 19.38 -0.71
N MET A 143 -12.34 18.31 -1.44
CA MET A 143 -13.54 18.15 -2.25
C MET A 143 -14.45 17.14 -1.57
N THR A 144 -15.60 17.60 -1.10
CA THR A 144 -16.63 16.74 -0.50
C THR A 144 -17.18 15.77 -1.53
N LEU A 145 -17.31 14.50 -1.15
CA LEU A 145 -17.83 13.42 -2.01
C LEU A 145 -19.30 13.15 -1.68
N ASN A 146 -19.60 12.94 -0.41
CA ASN A 146 -20.93 12.59 0.04
C ASN A 146 -21.33 13.37 1.30
N ASN A 147 -22.63 13.56 1.46
CA ASN A 147 -23.21 14.14 2.66
C ASN A 147 -23.92 13.06 3.50
N ALA A 148 -24.13 13.37 4.78
CA ALA A 148 -24.92 12.53 5.66
C ALA A 148 -26.35 12.34 5.13
N PRO A 149 -27.04 11.22 5.48
CA PRO A 149 -28.47 11.08 5.20
C PRO A 149 -29.30 12.09 6.02
N ALA A 150 -30.53 12.32 5.58
CA ALA A 150 -31.44 13.16 6.36
C ALA A 150 -31.61 12.60 7.79
N PRO A 151 -31.72 13.45 8.80
CA PRO A 151 -31.80 14.91 8.77
C PRO A 151 -30.43 15.63 8.74
N TYR A 152 -29.33 14.89 8.63
CA TYR A 152 -27.93 15.41 8.69
C TYR A 152 -27.34 15.72 7.32
N ASN A 153 -28.15 15.83 6.27
CA ASN A 153 -27.71 15.98 4.88
C ASN A 153 -26.92 17.27 4.57
N TYR A 154 -26.79 18.15 5.55
CA TYR A 154 -25.91 19.32 5.51
C TYR A 154 -24.45 19.02 5.93
N LEU A 155 -24.19 17.82 6.47
CA LEU A 155 -22.86 17.41 6.92
C LEU A 155 -22.11 16.66 5.82
N PRO A 156 -20.88 17.06 5.47
CA PRO A 156 -20.03 16.23 4.64
C PRO A 156 -19.65 14.95 5.39
N LEU A 157 -19.70 13.81 4.71
CA LEU A 157 -19.34 12.52 5.30
C LEU A 157 -17.91 12.14 4.99
N ASP A 158 -17.49 12.42 3.77
CA ASP A 158 -16.18 12.10 3.23
C ASP A 158 -15.74 13.19 2.27
N ALA A 159 -14.42 13.33 2.17
CA ALA A 159 -13.80 14.28 1.27
C ALA A 159 -12.49 13.70 0.74
N ARG A 160 -12.07 14.17 -0.43
CA ARG A 160 -10.77 13.85 -1.01
C ARG A 160 -9.95 15.10 -1.25
N SER A 161 -8.64 14.96 -1.15
CA SER A 161 -7.66 16.00 -1.48
C SER A 161 -6.41 15.36 -2.06
N PHE A 162 -5.48 16.16 -2.51
CA PHE A 162 -4.15 15.69 -2.88
C PHE A 162 -3.09 16.73 -2.56
N ILE A 163 -1.85 16.28 -2.40
CA ILE A 163 -0.69 17.12 -2.14
C ILE A 163 0.56 16.50 -2.76
N ARG A 164 1.53 17.35 -3.12
CA ARG A 164 2.89 16.93 -3.51
C ARG A 164 3.82 17.11 -2.30
N PRO A 165 4.27 16.01 -1.65
CA PRO A 165 4.98 16.12 -0.35
C PRO A 165 6.48 16.36 -0.48
N ASP A 166 7.06 16.25 -1.69
CA ASP A 166 8.50 16.24 -1.90
C ASP A 166 8.93 17.22 -3.01
N PRO A 167 9.56 18.36 -2.66
CA PRO A 167 10.11 19.28 -3.65
C PRO A 167 11.17 18.67 -4.57
N MET A 168 11.87 17.62 -4.12
CA MET A 168 12.86 16.91 -4.94
C MET A 168 12.19 15.96 -5.95
N GLN A 169 10.92 15.63 -5.72
CA GLN A 169 10.11 14.76 -6.59
C GLN A 169 8.73 15.40 -6.84
N PRO A 170 8.69 16.55 -7.53
CA PRO A 170 7.47 17.33 -7.66
C PRO A 170 6.37 16.66 -8.48
N TYR A 171 6.67 15.52 -9.10
CA TYR A 171 5.71 14.65 -9.78
C TYR A 171 5.06 13.59 -8.86
N ALA A 172 5.57 13.43 -7.63
CA ALA A 172 4.98 12.54 -6.63
C ALA A 172 3.72 13.18 -6.03
N ILE A 173 2.57 12.58 -6.28
CA ILE A 173 1.28 13.03 -5.77
C ILE A 173 0.79 12.02 -4.74
N VAL A 174 0.41 12.51 -3.56
CA VAL A 174 -0.33 11.76 -2.55
C VAL A 174 -1.79 12.17 -2.61
N THR A 175 -2.67 11.22 -2.89
CA THR A 175 -4.11 11.38 -2.78
C THR A 175 -4.57 11.00 -1.38
N LEU A 176 -5.53 11.75 -0.86
CA LEU A 176 -6.03 11.66 0.50
C LEU A 176 -7.54 11.45 0.49
N LEU A 177 -8.04 10.60 1.39
CA LEU A 177 -9.45 10.48 1.73
C LEU A 177 -9.63 10.78 3.21
N GLN A 178 -10.62 11.57 3.55
CA GLN A 178 -11.03 11.85 4.93
C GLN A 178 -12.46 11.40 5.14
N PHE A 179 -12.70 10.69 6.26
CA PHE A 179 -14.01 10.16 6.64
C PHE A 179 -14.40 10.66 8.03
N ASP A 180 -15.66 11.08 8.16
CA ASP A 180 -16.27 11.40 9.44
C ASP A 180 -16.72 10.11 10.14
N MET A 181 -15.94 9.70 11.15
CA MET A 181 -16.21 8.44 11.85
C MET A 181 -17.43 8.49 12.78
N ARG A 182 -18.09 9.62 12.90
CA ARG A 182 -19.42 9.72 13.56
C ARG A 182 -20.54 9.15 12.69
N PHE A 183 -20.30 9.03 11.38
CA PHE A 183 -21.26 8.56 10.37
C PHE A 183 -20.70 7.40 9.51
N SER A 184 -19.52 6.92 9.84
CA SER A 184 -18.87 5.87 9.09
C SER A 184 -18.32 4.78 10.02
N HIS A 185 -18.32 3.54 9.55
CA HIS A 185 -17.75 2.41 10.26
C HIS A 185 -16.62 1.79 9.42
N LEU A 186 -15.46 1.59 10.05
CA LEU A 186 -14.33 0.92 9.43
C LEU A 186 -14.45 -0.58 9.67
N HIS A 187 -14.28 -1.36 8.62
CA HIS A 187 -14.31 -2.82 8.61
C HIS A 187 -12.96 -3.40 8.22
N VAL A 188 -12.64 -4.58 8.75
CA VAL A 188 -11.41 -5.31 8.46
C VAL A 188 -11.77 -6.70 7.92
N VAL A 189 -11.31 -7.03 6.72
CA VAL A 189 -11.61 -8.30 6.05
C VAL A 189 -10.34 -9.09 5.80
N GLY A 190 -10.31 -10.37 6.18
CA GLY A 190 -9.25 -11.28 5.80
C GLY A 190 -9.35 -11.70 4.34
N GLY A 191 -8.23 -11.75 3.63
CA GLY A 191 -8.16 -12.22 2.25
C GLY A 191 -8.32 -13.73 2.13
N THR A 192 -8.54 -14.23 0.91
CA THR A 192 -8.65 -15.66 0.66
C THR A 192 -7.32 -16.42 0.74
N VAL A 193 -6.19 -15.67 0.76
CA VAL A 193 -4.83 -16.22 0.86
C VAL A 193 -4.03 -15.50 1.94
N GLU A 194 -4.11 -14.17 2.01
CA GLU A 194 -3.32 -13.33 2.90
C GLU A 194 -4.19 -12.73 4.05
N PRO A 195 -3.57 -12.37 5.17
CA PRO A 195 -2.13 -12.20 5.37
C PRO A 195 -1.35 -13.50 5.39
N GLY A 196 -2.00 -14.68 5.37
CA GLY A 196 -1.34 -15.97 5.50
C GLY A 196 -0.92 -16.26 6.95
N GLY A 197 0.06 -17.12 7.13
CA GLY A 197 0.61 -17.46 8.43
C GLY A 197 0.47 -18.93 8.79
N PRO A 198 1.03 -19.36 9.94
CA PRO A 198 1.14 -20.78 10.28
C PRO A 198 -0.21 -21.43 10.62
N ARG A 199 -1.25 -20.65 10.89
CA ARG A 199 -2.58 -21.16 11.22
C ARG A 199 -3.41 -21.53 9.99
N ALA A 200 -2.96 -21.12 8.78
CA ALA A 200 -3.69 -21.30 7.52
C ALA A 200 -5.18 -20.87 7.60
N VAL A 201 -5.45 -19.76 8.31
CA VAL A 201 -6.80 -19.20 8.41
C VAL A 201 -7.03 -18.31 7.20
N TYR A 202 -8.10 -18.59 6.48
CA TYR A 202 -8.48 -17.85 5.27
C TYR A 202 -9.78 -17.09 5.51
N GLY A 203 -9.82 -15.88 4.93
CA GLY A 203 -10.97 -15.01 5.01
C GLY A 203 -11.90 -15.14 3.82
N PRO A 204 -13.02 -14.42 3.85
CA PRO A 204 -13.94 -14.37 2.72
C PRO A 204 -13.35 -13.60 1.52
N GLY A 205 -12.38 -12.72 1.76
CA GLY A 205 -11.80 -11.86 0.74
C GLY A 205 -12.79 -10.93 0.03
N VAL A 206 -13.96 -10.72 0.61
CA VAL A 206 -15.08 -10.05 -0.06
C VAL A 206 -15.91 -9.27 0.95
N ILE A 207 -16.39 -8.09 0.54
CA ILE A 207 -17.32 -7.28 1.34
C ILE A 207 -18.65 -8.04 1.47
N PRO A 208 -19.23 -8.17 2.67
CA PRO A 208 -20.52 -8.82 2.88
C PRO A 208 -21.64 -8.22 2.03
N GLN A 209 -22.57 -9.05 1.55
CA GLN A 209 -23.65 -8.60 0.68
C GLN A 209 -24.55 -7.55 1.34
N ALA A 210 -24.75 -7.61 2.65
CA ALA A 210 -25.54 -6.64 3.40
C ALA A 210 -24.96 -5.22 3.29
N ASP A 211 -23.63 -5.09 3.31
CA ASP A 211 -22.93 -3.80 3.29
C ASP A 211 -22.82 -3.19 1.89
N ARG A 212 -23.14 -3.98 0.84
CA ARG A 212 -23.14 -3.50 -0.54
C ARG A 212 -24.46 -2.88 -0.97
N GLN A 213 -25.49 -2.97 -0.14
CA GLN A 213 -26.84 -2.52 -0.49
C GLN A 213 -27.02 -1.01 -0.25
N GLY A 214 -27.84 -0.37 -1.06
CA GLY A 214 -28.10 1.08 -0.94
C GLY A 214 -26.82 1.88 -1.11
N ASN A 215 -26.73 3.01 -0.42
CA ASN A 215 -25.57 3.90 -0.35
C ASN A 215 -24.70 3.62 0.89
N HIS A 216 -24.65 2.36 1.37
CA HIS A 216 -23.92 2.03 2.59
C HIS A 216 -22.41 1.96 2.34
N LEU A 217 -21.97 1.32 1.24
CA LEU A 217 -20.55 1.18 0.93
C LEU A 217 -19.98 2.50 0.42
N LEU A 218 -18.97 3.04 1.10
CA LEU A 218 -18.31 4.29 0.77
C LEU A 218 -17.01 4.08 0.01
N ALA A 219 -16.11 3.27 0.59
CA ALA A 219 -14.77 3.04 0.06
C ALA A 219 -14.24 1.67 0.45
N ALA A 220 -13.29 1.15 -0.32
CA ALA A 220 -12.45 0.05 0.10
C ALA A 220 -10.99 0.30 -0.33
N PHE A 221 -10.04 -0.12 0.50
CA PHE A 221 -8.62 0.05 0.24
C PHE A 221 -7.80 -1.08 0.88
N ASN A 222 -6.58 -1.22 0.41
CA ASN A 222 -5.68 -2.29 0.82
C ASN A 222 -5.46 -2.39 2.34
N GLY A 223 -5.23 -3.60 2.81
CA GLY A 223 -4.77 -3.92 4.16
C GLY A 223 -3.25 -3.74 4.32
N GLY A 224 -2.65 -4.56 5.19
CA GLY A 224 -1.24 -4.48 5.54
C GLY A 224 -0.35 -5.47 4.78
N PHE A 225 0.89 -5.62 5.26
CA PHE A 225 1.87 -6.54 4.69
C PHE A 225 1.47 -8.00 4.86
N LYS A 226 1.97 -8.85 3.96
CA LYS A 226 1.85 -10.31 4.09
C LYS A 226 2.51 -10.79 5.38
N TYR A 227 2.08 -11.94 5.87
CA TYR A 227 2.73 -12.58 7.02
C TYR A 227 4.24 -12.76 6.82
N ALA A 228 4.65 -13.16 5.61
CA ALA A 228 6.06 -13.36 5.28
C ALA A 228 6.92 -12.10 5.42
N ASP A 229 6.31 -10.91 5.29
CA ASP A 229 7.01 -9.62 5.27
C ASP A 229 7.09 -8.93 6.66
N GLY A 230 6.67 -9.61 7.73
CA GLY A 230 6.78 -9.04 9.07
C GLY A 230 5.91 -9.72 10.13
N LYS A 231 5.12 -10.72 9.77
CA LYS A 231 4.26 -11.51 10.67
C LYS A 231 3.21 -10.68 11.43
N TYR A 232 2.85 -9.51 10.90
CA TYR A 232 1.95 -8.57 11.55
C TYR A 232 0.55 -9.13 11.73
N GLY A 233 -0.03 -8.88 12.90
CA GLY A 233 -1.27 -9.47 13.34
C GLY A 233 -2.52 -8.98 12.62
N LEU A 234 -3.56 -9.82 12.64
CA LEU A 234 -4.90 -9.53 12.11
C LEU A 234 -5.97 -10.26 12.88
N LEU A 235 -6.95 -9.51 13.39
CA LEU A 235 -8.28 -9.95 13.80
C LEU A 235 -9.29 -9.25 12.91
N ALA A 236 -10.08 -9.99 12.15
CA ALA A 236 -11.06 -9.43 11.24
C ALA A 236 -12.48 -9.37 11.85
N ASP A 237 -13.40 -8.68 11.19
CA ASP A 237 -14.78 -8.49 11.63
C ASP A 237 -15.57 -9.80 11.78
N ASP A 238 -15.15 -10.86 11.09
CA ASP A 238 -15.72 -12.20 11.27
C ASP A 238 -15.34 -12.89 12.60
N GLY A 239 -14.63 -12.18 13.46
CA GLY A 239 -14.16 -12.64 14.77
C GLY A 239 -12.98 -13.62 14.70
N LYS A 240 -12.44 -13.89 13.51
CA LYS A 240 -11.30 -14.79 13.34
C LYS A 240 -9.99 -14.09 13.58
N LEU A 241 -9.16 -14.69 14.43
CA LEU A 241 -7.77 -14.31 14.62
C LEU A 241 -6.91 -15.01 13.56
N TYR A 242 -6.55 -14.28 12.51
CA TYR A 242 -5.71 -14.78 11.41
C TYR A 242 -4.25 -14.90 11.84
N VAL A 243 -3.72 -13.83 12.41
CA VAL A 243 -2.35 -13.76 12.89
C VAL A 243 -2.36 -13.12 14.28
N PRO A 244 -1.69 -13.73 15.28
CA PRO A 244 -1.57 -13.15 16.63
C PRO A 244 -0.92 -11.76 16.59
N PRO A 245 -1.24 -10.88 17.56
CA PRO A 245 -0.65 -9.57 17.65
C PRO A 245 0.83 -9.63 18.03
N GLN A 246 1.58 -8.63 17.55
CA GLN A 246 2.96 -8.37 17.97
C GLN A 246 2.99 -7.13 18.85
N SER A 247 3.68 -7.21 19.97
CA SER A 247 3.94 -6.08 20.86
C SER A 247 4.79 -5.01 20.13
N GLY A 248 4.45 -3.74 20.31
CA GLY A 248 5.11 -2.61 19.68
C GLY A 248 4.71 -2.34 18.22
N ALA A 249 4.01 -3.26 17.55
CA ALA A 249 3.57 -3.02 16.17
C ALA A 249 2.45 -1.96 16.10
N ALA A 250 2.54 -1.08 15.11
CA ALA A 250 1.48 -0.12 14.84
C ALA A 250 0.17 -0.86 14.54
N THR A 251 -0.88 -0.47 15.20
CA THR A 251 -2.17 -1.14 15.19
C THR A 251 -3.30 -0.14 15.02
N ILE A 252 -4.15 -0.36 14.02
CA ILE A 252 -5.48 0.25 13.97
C ILE A 252 -6.50 -0.78 14.45
N ALA A 253 -7.31 -0.40 15.43
CA ALA A 253 -8.34 -1.24 16.03
C ALA A 253 -9.69 -0.56 15.98
N VAL A 254 -10.74 -1.38 15.88
CA VAL A 254 -12.14 -0.98 15.90
C VAL A 254 -12.77 -1.56 17.15
N THR A 255 -13.50 -0.72 17.91
CA THR A 255 -14.23 -1.17 19.09
C THR A 255 -15.68 -1.56 18.75
N LYS A 256 -16.37 -2.22 19.67
CA LYS A 256 -17.81 -2.55 19.56
C LYS A 256 -18.69 -1.36 19.22
N GLN A 257 -18.27 -0.16 19.64
CA GLN A 257 -18.99 1.09 19.39
C GLN A 257 -18.57 1.77 18.08
N GLY A 258 -17.70 1.11 17.28
CA GLY A 258 -17.17 1.69 16.03
C GLY A 258 -16.07 2.72 16.21
N LYS A 259 -15.63 2.98 17.47
CA LYS A 259 -14.53 3.90 17.73
C LYS A 259 -13.21 3.32 17.24
N LEU A 260 -12.39 4.16 16.61
CA LEU A 260 -11.06 3.80 16.18
C LEU A 260 -10.01 4.09 17.27
N ILE A 261 -9.07 3.17 17.42
CA ILE A 261 -7.87 3.34 18.24
C ILE A 261 -6.69 3.06 17.34
N LEU A 262 -5.72 3.97 17.28
CA LEU A 262 -4.47 3.78 16.53
C LEU A 262 -3.28 4.09 17.42
N GLY A 263 -2.39 3.13 17.56
CA GLY A 263 -1.23 3.21 18.44
C GLY A 263 -0.33 1.98 18.31
N ALA A 264 0.63 1.82 19.21
CA ALA A 264 1.47 0.64 19.26
C ALA A 264 0.89 -0.39 20.24
N TRP A 265 0.75 -1.65 19.82
CA TRP A 265 0.19 -2.75 20.62
C TRP A 265 1.01 -3.00 21.90
N ASP A 266 0.36 -3.22 23.03
CA ASP A 266 0.94 -3.38 24.37
C ASP A 266 1.73 -2.15 24.88
N VAL A 267 1.80 -1.06 24.10
CA VAL A 267 2.40 0.22 24.49
C VAL A 267 1.30 1.26 24.75
N ASP A 268 0.33 1.36 23.84
CA ASP A 268 -0.88 2.13 24.08
C ASP A 268 -1.77 1.38 25.06
N PRO A 269 -2.23 2.02 26.17
CA PRO A 269 -3.04 1.37 27.21
C PRO A 269 -4.35 0.75 26.70
N LEU A 270 -4.89 1.26 25.59
CA LEU A 270 -6.13 0.76 25.00
C LEU A 270 -5.90 -0.36 23.97
N LEU A 271 -4.65 -0.59 23.53
CA LEU A 271 -4.31 -1.58 22.50
C LEU A 271 -3.58 -2.78 23.11
N ASN A 272 -4.35 -3.69 23.66
CA ASN A 272 -3.83 -4.96 24.23
C ASN A 272 -4.93 -6.03 24.23
N SER A 273 -4.56 -7.27 24.48
CA SER A 273 -5.46 -8.44 24.49
C SER A 273 -6.47 -8.46 25.64
N GLN A 274 -6.30 -7.61 26.64
CA GLN A 274 -7.23 -7.48 27.77
C GLN A 274 -8.41 -6.56 27.45
N ASN A 275 -8.26 -5.68 26.48
CA ASN A 275 -9.35 -4.80 26.04
C ASN A 275 -10.40 -5.59 25.25
N LYS A 276 -11.49 -5.97 25.91
CA LYS A 276 -12.60 -6.76 25.35
C LYS A 276 -13.55 -5.95 24.47
N ASP A 277 -13.36 -4.63 24.38
CA ASP A 277 -14.14 -3.79 23.47
C ASP A 277 -13.61 -3.81 22.04
N ILE A 278 -12.36 -4.19 21.82
CA ILE A 278 -11.78 -4.36 20.49
C ILE A 278 -12.43 -5.57 19.81
N VAL A 279 -12.99 -5.37 18.62
CA VAL A 279 -13.64 -6.42 17.82
C VAL A 279 -12.87 -6.75 16.53
N ALA A 280 -12.11 -5.81 16.00
CA ALA A 280 -11.25 -6.03 14.84
C ALA A 280 -10.00 -5.15 14.93
N TRP A 281 -8.91 -5.60 14.35
CA TRP A 281 -7.68 -4.82 14.28
C TRP A 281 -6.72 -5.36 13.21
N ARG A 282 -5.88 -4.49 12.69
CA ARG A 282 -4.79 -4.82 11.77
C ARG A 282 -3.51 -4.13 12.20
N GLN A 283 -2.43 -4.90 12.22
CA GLN A 283 -1.10 -4.41 12.52
C GLN A 283 -0.25 -4.24 11.26
N ASN A 284 0.70 -3.35 11.34
CA ASN A 284 1.80 -3.25 10.38
C ASN A 284 3.01 -2.63 11.09
N ALA A 285 4.21 -2.74 10.56
CA ALA A 285 5.47 -2.11 10.99
C ALA A 285 5.42 -1.25 12.28
N ALA A 286 6.14 -0.13 12.34
CA ALA A 286 6.07 0.84 13.41
C ALA A 286 5.04 1.96 13.08
N LEU A 287 4.71 2.80 14.07
CA LEU A 287 3.94 4.00 13.83
C LEU A 287 4.69 4.93 12.87
N LEU A 288 4.01 5.36 11.82
CA LEU A 288 4.51 6.34 10.84
C LEU A 288 4.48 7.76 11.44
N ILE A 289 3.39 8.07 12.15
CA ILE A 289 3.22 9.29 12.93
C ILE A 289 2.77 8.88 14.33
N ASP A 290 3.44 9.41 15.34
CA ASP A 290 3.09 9.24 16.75
C ASP A 290 2.92 10.61 17.39
N LYS A 291 1.72 10.89 17.91
CA LYS A 291 1.36 12.17 18.60
C LYS A 291 1.76 13.41 17.78
N GLY A 292 1.50 13.37 16.47
CA GLY A 292 1.80 14.43 15.53
C GLY A 292 3.25 14.49 15.02
N MET A 293 4.13 13.63 15.53
CA MET A 293 5.53 13.59 15.09
C MET A 293 5.75 12.43 14.11
N ILE A 294 6.34 12.76 12.94
CA ILE A 294 6.77 11.74 11.97
C ILE A 294 7.91 10.94 12.60
N ASN A 295 7.82 9.63 12.53
CA ASN A 295 8.82 8.73 13.08
C ASN A 295 10.21 9.01 12.45
N PRO A 296 11.24 9.33 13.20
CA PRO A 296 12.57 9.64 12.66
C PRO A 296 13.20 8.47 11.90
N LEU A 297 12.80 7.22 12.19
CA LEU A 297 13.24 6.02 11.45
C LEU A 297 12.68 5.96 10.02
N THR A 298 11.77 6.85 9.62
CA THR A 298 11.27 6.93 8.22
C THR A 298 12.37 7.25 7.20
N LYS A 299 13.50 7.76 7.67
CA LYS A 299 14.71 7.97 6.86
C LYS A 299 15.51 6.69 6.61
N ASP A 300 15.27 5.65 7.41
CA ASP A 300 15.83 4.31 7.20
C ASP A 300 14.86 3.45 6.39
N GLY A 301 15.08 3.35 5.10
CA GLY A 301 14.21 2.60 4.19
C GLY A 301 14.05 1.13 4.55
N ALA A 302 15.04 0.49 5.19
CA ALA A 302 14.98 -0.92 5.57
C ALA A 302 13.88 -1.17 6.62
N ALA A 303 13.69 -0.27 7.58
CA ALA A 303 12.68 -0.38 8.63
C ALA A 303 11.23 -0.26 8.09
N TRP A 304 11.05 0.25 6.88
CA TRP A 304 9.76 0.58 6.27
C TRP A 304 9.44 -0.24 5.02
N GLY A 305 10.00 -1.45 4.92
CA GLY A 305 9.86 -2.27 3.73
C GLY A 305 10.61 -1.68 2.54
N GLY A 306 11.71 -0.97 2.81
CA GLY A 306 12.65 -0.55 1.80
C GLY A 306 13.35 -1.76 1.22
N THR A 307 13.69 -1.67 -0.04
CA THR A 307 14.55 -2.63 -0.69
C THR A 307 15.99 -2.47 -0.19
N ILE A 308 16.83 -3.46 -0.46
CA ILE A 308 18.22 -3.57 0.01
C ILE A 308 19.08 -2.29 -0.22
N LEU A 309 18.63 -1.35 -1.07
CA LEU A 309 19.31 -0.09 -1.36
C LEU A 309 18.72 1.14 -0.63
N ASN A 310 17.88 0.95 0.38
CA ASN A 310 17.33 2.00 1.28
C ASN A 310 16.59 3.19 0.62
N SER A 311 16.33 3.18 -0.68
CA SER A 311 15.80 4.34 -1.40
C SER A 311 14.68 4.01 -2.39
N ALA A 312 13.86 3.01 -2.12
CA ALA A 312 12.79 2.68 -3.04
C ALA A 312 11.68 3.73 -3.01
N TYR A 313 11.73 4.63 -3.95
CA TYR A 313 10.59 5.44 -4.35
C TYR A 313 9.55 4.52 -5.02
N THR A 314 8.44 4.28 -4.36
CA THR A 314 7.41 3.36 -4.85
C THR A 314 6.03 3.81 -4.42
N TRP A 315 5.00 3.08 -4.83
CA TRP A 315 3.68 3.22 -4.26
C TRP A 315 3.72 2.91 -2.77
N ARG A 316 3.14 3.83 -2.00
CA ARG A 316 2.93 3.64 -0.57
C ARG A 316 1.54 4.10 -0.17
N SER A 317 0.99 3.45 0.82
CA SER A 317 -0.26 3.86 1.45
C SER A 317 -0.15 3.85 2.96
N GLY A 318 -1.03 4.60 3.60
CA GLY A 318 -1.13 4.69 5.05
C GLY A 318 -2.52 5.05 5.50
N ILE A 319 -2.80 4.71 6.74
CA ILE A 319 -4.04 5.03 7.44
C ILE A 319 -3.70 5.79 8.72
N GLY A 320 -4.51 6.79 9.05
CA GLY A 320 -4.26 7.62 10.23
C GLY A 320 -5.50 8.27 10.78
N ILE A 321 -5.37 8.87 11.95
CA ILE A 321 -6.44 9.54 12.66
C ILE A 321 -6.03 10.99 12.93
N THR A 322 -6.93 11.94 12.67
CA THR A 322 -6.77 13.35 13.03
C THR A 322 -7.07 13.56 14.53
N ALA A 323 -6.67 14.71 15.07
CA ALA A 323 -7.00 15.09 16.46
C ALA A 323 -8.52 15.13 16.73
N GLN A 324 -9.33 15.36 15.69
CA GLN A 324 -10.80 15.38 15.77
C GLN A 324 -11.43 14.00 15.60
N GLY A 325 -10.61 12.94 15.41
CA GLY A 325 -11.10 11.57 15.25
C GLY A 325 -11.54 11.19 13.83
N SER A 326 -11.31 12.04 12.83
CA SER A 326 -11.53 11.66 11.43
C SER A 326 -10.48 10.64 10.97
N LEU A 327 -10.89 9.67 10.17
CA LEU A 327 -9.99 8.73 9.51
C LEU A 327 -9.42 9.36 8.24
N ILE A 328 -8.11 9.25 8.05
CA ILE A 328 -7.42 9.60 6.80
C ILE A 328 -6.79 8.35 6.21
N TYR A 329 -7.12 8.05 4.95
CA TYR A 329 -6.32 7.16 4.10
C TYR A 329 -5.51 8.00 3.11
N ALA A 330 -4.23 7.65 2.94
CA ALA A 330 -3.32 8.33 2.03
C ALA A 330 -2.61 7.34 1.12
N ALA A 331 -2.45 7.67 -0.16
CA ALA A 331 -1.69 6.83 -1.08
C ALA A 331 -1.12 7.62 -2.27
N GLY A 332 0.06 7.23 -2.72
CA GLY A 332 0.71 7.83 -3.88
C GLY A 332 1.87 7.01 -4.41
N ASN A 333 2.34 7.37 -5.60
CA ASN A 333 3.50 6.78 -6.23
C ASN A 333 4.75 7.63 -6.01
N ALA A 334 5.92 7.03 -6.20
CA ALA A 334 7.22 7.67 -6.03
C ALA A 334 7.43 8.26 -4.61
N LEU A 335 7.01 7.53 -3.59
CA LEU A 335 7.08 7.94 -2.19
C LEU A 335 8.12 7.14 -1.41
N THR A 336 8.74 7.80 -0.44
CA THR A 336 9.39 7.19 0.72
C THR A 336 8.39 7.13 1.88
N ALA A 337 8.73 6.45 2.97
CA ALA A 337 7.92 6.48 4.19
C ALA A 337 7.86 7.91 4.76
N GLU A 338 8.98 8.64 4.71
CA GLU A 338 9.04 10.04 5.18
C GLU A 338 8.09 10.95 4.40
N THR A 339 8.07 10.86 3.05
CA THR A 339 7.21 11.71 2.23
C THR A 339 5.73 11.36 2.38
N LEU A 340 5.39 10.07 2.59
CA LEU A 340 4.03 9.68 2.99
C LEU A 340 3.67 10.31 4.34
N GLY A 341 4.56 10.22 5.34
CA GLY A 341 4.37 10.84 6.65
C GLY A 341 4.18 12.36 6.56
N LYS A 342 4.96 13.06 5.73
CA LYS A 342 4.81 14.50 5.47
C LYS A 342 3.43 14.85 4.91
N ALA A 343 2.95 14.08 3.93
CA ALA A 343 1.62 14.30 3.34
C ALA A 343 0.51 14.11 4.38
N MET A 344 0.59 13.04 5.19
CA MET A 344 -0.40 12.75 6.22
C MET A 344 -0.36 13.78 7.36
N SER A 345 0.83 14.19 7.80
CA SER A 345 1.00 15.25 8.81
C SER A 345 0.42 16.59 8.33
N ALA A 346 0.66 16.96 7.06
CA ALA A 346 0.10 18.16 6.46
C ALA A 346 -1.44 18.12 6.39
N ALA A 347 -2.02 16.92 6.29
CA ALA A 347 -3.47 16.70 6.36
C ALA A 347 -4.03 16.66 7.80
N GLY A 348 -3.23 16.97 8.82
CA GLY A 348 -3.67 17.03 10.21
C GLY A 348 -3.71 15.70 10.94
N VAL A 349 -3.08 14.66 10.40
CA VAL A 349 -2.98 13.35 11.05
C VAL A 349 -2.04 13.42 12.23
N VAL A 350 -2.48 12.90 13.38
CA VAL A 350 -1.70 12.85 14.63
C VAL A 350 -1.21 11.46 14.98
N MET A 351 -1.90 10.42 14.50
CA MET A 351 -1.49 9.02 14.63
C MET A 351 -1.61 8.34 13.28
N ALA A 352 -0.57 7.67 12.79
CA ALA A 352 -0.61 6.95 11.52
C ALA A 352 0.23 5.70 11.50
N MET A 353 -0.18 4.77 10.63
CA MET A 353 0.62 3.61 10.24
C MET A 353 0.68 3.50 8.72
N GLN A 354 1.78 2.99 8.18
CA GLN A 354 1.89 2.56 6.79
C GLN A 354 1.10 1.27 6.60
N THR A 355 0.42 1.12 5.45
CA THR A 355 -0.35 -0.10 5.14
C THR A 355 0.36 -0.98 4.12
N ASP A 356 0.53 -0.58 2.88
CA ASP A 356 1.25 -1.38 1.88
C ASP A 356 2.23 -0.53 1.05
N ILE A 357 3.17 -1.20 0.38
CA ILE A 357 4.26 -0.60 -0.40
C ILE A 357 4.48 -1.37 -1.69
N ASN A 358 3.70 -1.26 -2.67
CA ASN A 358 4.04 -1.70 -4.02
C ASN A 358 2.98 -1.24 -5.03
N PRO A 359 3.31 -1.22 -6.33
CA PRO A 359 2.39 -0.74 -7.35
C PRO A 359 1.17 -1.64 -7.56
N PHE A 360 1.20 -2.89 -7.09
CA PHE A 360 0.13 -3.86 -7.38
C PHE A 360 -0.94 -3.90 -6.30
N TRP A 361 -0.58 -3.58 -5.04
CA TRP A 361 -1.46 -3.78 -3.89
C TRP A 361 -1.90 -2.48 -3.20
N VAL A 362 -1.23 -1.36 -3.47
CA VAL A 362 -1.72 -0.05 -3.04
C VAL A 362 -2.92 0.32 -3.90
N ARG A 363 -4.11 0.17 -3.34
CA ARG A 363 -5.39 0.32 -4.04
C ARG A 363 -6.40 1.00 -3.14
N ALA A 364 -7.16 1.92 -3.70
CA ALA A 364 -8.31 2.53 -3.03
C ALA A 364 -9.38 2.89 -4.05
N PHE A 365 -10.61 2.53 -3.73
CA PHE A 365 -11.77 2.74 -4.57
C PHE A 365 -12.89 3.38 -3.79
N LEU A 366 -13.60 4.28 -4.44
CA LEU A 366 -14.82 4.91 -3.97
C LEU A 366 -16.00 4.21 -4.65
N TYR A 367 -17.04 3.96 -3.88
CA TYR A 367 -18.27 3.35 -4.37
C TYR A 367 -19.39 4.38 -4.24
N ASP A 368 -19.99 4.70 -5.36
CA ASP A 368 -21.17 5.55 -5.40
C ASP A 368 -22.31 4.80 -6.06
N ARG A 369 -23.51 4.92 -5.50
CA ARG A 369 -24.68 4.26 -6.03
C ARG A 369 -25.76 5.28 -6.28
N VAL A 370 -26.04 5.51 -7.54
CA VAL A 370 -27.18 6.32 -7.97
C VAL A 370 -28.36 5.39 -8.26
N GLY A 371 -29.38 5.44 -7.42
CA GLY A 371 -30.58 4.59 -7.54
C GLY A 371 -30.34 3.13 -7.16
N ASN A 372 -31.06 2.20 -7.79
CA ASN A 372 -31.00 0.75 -7.50
C ASN A 372 -30.00 -0.01 -8.39
N GLY A 373 -29.15 0.69 -9.11
CA GLY A 373 -28.16 0.10 -10.01
C GLY A 373 -26.94 -0.51 -9.29
N LEU A 374 -26.01 -1.09 -10.08
CA LEU A 374 -24.70 -1.47 -9.59
C LEU A 374 -23.93 -0.22 -9.16
N PRO A 375 -23.04 -0.30 -8.15
CA PRO A 375 -22.26 0.85 -7.72
C PRO A 375 -21.33 1.31 -8.85
N THR A 376 -21.24 2.60 -9.06
CA THR A 376 -20.14 3.20 -9.83
C THR A 376 -18.89 3.14 -8.97
N ILE A 377 -17.81 2.62 -9.54
CA ILE A 377 -16.54 2.44 -8.83
C ILE A 377 -15.51 3.41 -9.44
N ALA A 378 -14.96 4.28 -8.60
CA ALA A 378 -13.93 5.22 -9.00
C ALA A 378 -12.62 4.94 -8.25
N LYS A 379 -11.48 4.97 -8.96
CA LYS A 379 -10.16 4.92 -8.34
C LYS A 379 -9.88 6.21 -7.58
N LEU A 380 -9.31 6.12 -6.39
CA LEU A 380 -8.82 7.31 -5.68
C LEU A 380 -7.71 8.02 -6.47
N HIS A 381 -6.76 7.28 -6.98
CA HIS A 381 -5.72 7.80 -7.89
C HIS A 381 -5.82 7.10 -9.24
N PRO A 382 -5.81 7.83 -10.38
CA PRO A 382 -6.02 7.23 -11.71
C PRO A 382 -5.03 6.11 -12.07
N LEU A 383 -3.80 6.20 -11.56
CA LEU A 383 -2.73 5.21 -11.83
C LEU A 383 -2.79 3.98 -10.93
N MET A 384 -3.71 3.89 -9.96
CA MET A 384 -3.87 2.68 -9.14
C MET A 384 -4.31 1.50 -9.99
N GLN A 385 -3.77 0.33 -9.66
CA GLN A 385 -4.17 -0.93 -10.29
C GLN A 385 -5.54 -1.41 -9.77
N GLY A 386 -6.14 -2.37 -10.49
CA GLY A 386 -7.44 -2.93 -10.12
C GLY A 386 -8.62 -2.11 -10.64
N THR A 387 -9.80 -2.60 -10.35
CA THR A 387 -11.09 -2.02 -10.76
C THR A 387 -12.00 -1.70 -9.58
N GLY A 388 -11.67 -2.22 -8.40
CA GLY A 388 -12.50 -2.18 -7.19
C GLY A 388 -13.56 -3.29 -7.13
N SER A 389 -13.86 -3.94 -8.25
CA SER A 389 -14.79 -5.08 -8.26
C SER A 389 -14.21 -6.30 -7.52
N GLU A 390 -12.89 -6.41 -7.41
CA GLU A 390 -12.23 -7.47 -6.65
C GLU A 390 -12.65 -7.51 -5.18
N TYR A 391 -12.96 -6.38 -4.55
CA TYR A 391 -13.48 -6.34 -3.18
C TYR A 391 -14.95 -6.79 -3.09
N LEU A 392 -15.64 -6.88 -4.23
CA LEU A 392 -17.02 -7.35 -4.33
C LEU A 392 -17.12 -8.81 -4.79
N THR A 393 -16.09 -9.35 -5.46
CA THR A 393 -16.10 -10.69 -6.05
C THR A 393 -15.14 -11.66 -5.37
N GLY A 394 -14.09 -11.17 -4.76
CA GLY A 394 -13.08 -11.91 -4.02
C GLY A 394 -11.66 -11.42 -4.29
N THR A 395 -10.90 -11.17 -3.24
CA THR A 395 -9.48 -10.80 -3.29
C THR A 395 -8.64 -11.71 -2.41
N GLN A 396 -7.40 -11.95 -2.84
CA GLN A 396 -6.44 -12.75 -2.10
C GLN A 396 -5.91 -12.04 -0.85
N ARG A 397 -5.90 -10.68 -0.85
CA ARG A 397 -5.33 -9.87 0.21
C ARG A 397 -6.37 -9.40 1.20
N ASP A 398 -5.95 -9.24 2.45
CA ASP A 398 -6.72 -8.52 3.46
C ASP A 398 -6.91 -7.05 3.07
N PHE A 399 -8.01 -6.47 3.50
CA PHE A 399 -8.35 -5.11 3.15
C PHE A 399 -9.26 -4.46 4.18
N PHE A 400 -9.38 -3.12 4.06
CA PHE A 400 -10.34 -2.32 4.79
C PHE A 400 -11.45 -1.85 3.87
N TYR A 401 -12.65 -1.67 4.43
CA TYR A 401 -13.71 -0.93 3.76
C TYR A 401 -14.49 -0.08 4.76
N LEU A 402 -15.19 0.92 4.26
CA LEU A 402 -16.03 1.79 5.07
C LEU A 402 -17.47 1.71 4.62
N THR A 403 -18.34 1.64 5.62
CA THR A 403 -19.77 1.76 5.43
C THR A 403 -20.30 3.02 6.10
N ARG A 404 -21.37 3.55 5.52
CA ARG A 404 -22.17 4.62 6.11
C ARG A 404 -23.14 4.04 7.11
N PHE A 405 -23.34 4.72 8.22
CA PHE A 405 -24.48 4.48 9.08
C PHE A 405 -25.13 5.81 9.46
N ALA A 406 -26.44 5.79 9.71
CA ALA A 406 -27.14 6.92 10.30
C ALA A 406 -27.27 6.64 11.80
N PRO A 407 -26.65 7.44 12.68
CA PRO A 407 -26.79 7.24 14.11
C PRO A 407 -28.26 7.43 14.52
N ALA A 408 -28.76 6.54 15.37
CA ALA A 408 -30.13 6.63 15.91
C ALA A 408 -30.30 7.89 16.79
N VAL A 409 -29.21 8.37 17.38
CA VAL A 409 -29.10 9.60 18.18
C VAL A 409 -27.98 10.45 17.59
N PRO A 410 -28.17 11.80 17.52
CA PRO A 410 -27.11 12.68 17.05
C PRO A 410 -25.81 12.42 17.83
N PRO A 411 -24.66 12.28 17.16
CA PRO A 411 -23.38 12.26 17.86
C PRO A 411 -23.20 13.61 18.58
N THR A 412 -22.83 13.55 19.84
CA THR A 412 -22.57 14.71 20.71
C THR A 412 -21.24 15.34 20.39
#